data_06355b928afea5744df81de4ba4e3ca2
#
_entry.id   06355b928afea5744df81de4ba4e3ca2
#
_cell.length_a   1.000
_cell.length_b   1.000
_cell.length_c   1.000
_cell.angle_alpha   90.00
_cell.angle_beta   90.00
_cell.angle_gamma   90.00
#
_symmetry.space_group_name_H-M   'P 1'
#
loop_
_entity.id
_entity.type
_entity.pdbx_description
1 polymer ?
#
loop_
_entity_poly.entity_id
_entity_poly.type
_entity_poly.pdbx_seq_one_letter_code
_entity_poly.pdbx_strand_id
1 'polypeptide(L)'
;HEYTRVEGFSNKDIGAVCLKGTTGSARLGNPAHRVTETPSGMINAIGLQNPGVDDVVNRILPTLDFSETRYIANVSGSTVEEYIEVTRKFDQSDIDAIEINISCPNVKEGGVAFGNDPEMSARVVEACRAVTKKPIITKLSPNQTNIAENAKRCIEAGTDGFAVINTLMGMA
;
A
#
# COMPACT_ATOMS: atom_id res chain seq x y z
N HIS A 1 9.61 1.63 -9.73
CA HIS A 1 9.83 2.35 -10.99
C HIS A 1 11.06 1.88 -11.73
N GLU A 2 12.02 1.28 -11.06
CA GLU A 2 13.29 0.83 -11.67
C GLU A 2 13.17 -0.56 -12.30
N TYR A 3 12.09 -1.28 -12.08
CA TYR A 3 11.81 -2.56 -12.74
C TYR A 3 11.76 -2.45 -14.26
N THR A 4 11.44 -1.28 -14.78
CA THR A 4 11.34 -1.01 -16.21
C THR A 4 12.70 -0.99 -16.93
N ARG A 5 13.82 -1.16 -16.20
CA ARG A 5 15.18 -1.03 -16.73
C ARG A 5 15.99 -2.32 -16.65
N VAL A 6 15.34 -3.45 -16.39
CA VAL A 6 16.02 -4.75 -16.36
C VAL A 6 16.16 -5.27 -17.78
N GLU A 7 17.37 -5.62 -18.18
CA GLU A 7 17.66 -6.18 -19.50
C GLU A 7 16.90 -7.49 -19.74
N GLY A 8 16.24 -7.64 -20.85
CA GLY A 8 15.43 -8.82 -21.21
C GLY A 8 14.06 -8.87 -20.55
N PHE A 9 13.63 -7.82 -19.83
CA PHE A 9 12.31 -7.71 -19.22
C PHE A 9 11.62 -6.41 -19.64
N SER A 10 10.33 -6.51 -19.95
CA SER A 10 9.49 -5.34 -20.28
C SER A 10 8.24 -5.32 -19.41
N ASN A 11 7.75 -4.14 -19.08
CA ASN A 11 6.46 -3.97 -18.41
C ASN A 11 5.29 -4.57 -19.21
N LYS A 12 5.44 -4.75 -20.51
CA LYS A 12 4.46 -5.44 -21.37
C LYS A 12 4.27 -6.91 -21.02
N ASP A 13 5.24 -7.51 -20.33
CA ASP A 13 5.22 -8.91 -19.91
C ASP A 13 4.42 -9.14 -18.63
N ILE A 14 3.97 -8.07 -17.98
CA ILE A 14 3.22 -8.12 -16.70
C ILE A 14 1.90 -7.37 -16.79
N GLY A 15 0.87 -7.87 -16.07
CA GLY A 15 -0.46 -7.28 -16.07
C GLY A 15 -0.58 -5.95 -15.34
N ALA A 16 0.19 -5.76 -14.27
CA ALA A 16 0.22 -4.52 -13.49
C ALA A 16 1.48 -4.39 -12.65
N VAL A 17 1.86 -3.15 -12.33
CA VAL A 17 2.92 -2.80 -11.36
C VAL A 17 2.28 -2.12 -10.16
N CYS A 18 2.46 -2.69 -8.97
CA CYS A 18 2.11 -2.01 -7.73
C CYS A 18 3.28 -1.11 -7.29
N LEU A 19 2.99 0.18 -7.12
CA LEU A 19 3.99 1.16 -6.73
C LEU A 19 4.38 1.02 -5.26
N LYS A 20 5.44 1.71 -4.85
CA LYS A 20 5.87 1.77 -3.46
C LYS A 20 4.77 2.37 -2.59
N GLY A 21 4.55 1.80 -1.38
CA GLY A 21 3.66 2.36 -0.37
C GLY A 21 3.99 3.83 -0.10
N THR A 22 3.00 4.68 -0.26
CA THR A 22 3.14 6.14 -0.27
C THR A 22 2.28 6.75 0.83
N THR A 23 2.84 7.69 1.57
CA THR A 23 2.21 8.48 2.63
C THR A 23 2.01 9.93 2.21
N GLY A 24 1.25 10.71 2.94
CA GLY A 24 1.04 12.14 2.68
C GLY A 24 2.36 12.89 2.60
N SER A 25 3.20 12.74 3.61
CA SER A 25 4.55 13.32 3.66
C SER A 25 5.64 12.26 3.42
N ALA A 26 6.81 12.69 2.99
CA ALA A 26 7.99 11.83 2.83
C ALA A 26 8.40 11.15 4.14
N ARG A 27 8.83 9.90 4.06
CA ARG A 27 9.39 9.14 5.19
C ARG A 27 10.76 8.58 4.83
N LEU A 28 11.74 8.80 5.68
CA LEU A 28 13.10 8.28 5.51
C LEU A 28 13.19 6.77 5.79
N GLY A 29 12.19 6.24 6.49
CA GLY A 29 12.22 4.87 7.00
C GLY A 29 13.11 4.72 8.23
N ASN A 30 13.32 3.48 8.65
CA ASN A 30 14.16 3.16 9.80
C ASN A 30 15.66 3.29 9.46
N PRO A 31 16.54 3.54 10.45
CA PRO A 31 17.98 3.53 10.24
C PRO A 31 18.48 2.11 9.88
N ALA A 32 19.68 2.02 9.32
CA ALA A 32 20.36 0.75 9.09
C ALA A 32 20.80 0.13 10.46
N HIS A 33 20.85 -1.21 10.62
CA HIS A 33 20.57 -2.24 9.62
C HIS A 33 19.07 -2.57 9.64
N ARG A 34 18.43 -2.61 8.49
CA ARG A 34 16.98 -2.80 8.38
C ARG A 34 16.55 -3.93 7.45
N VAL A 35 17.51 -4.69 6.99
CA VAL A 35 17.32 -5.93 6.21
C VAL A 35 18.36 -6.93 6.67
N THR A 36 17.95 -8.18 6.88
CA THR A 36 18.84 -9.30 7.16
C THR A 36 18.36 -10.57 6.49
N GLU A 37 19.27 -11.39 6.03
CA GLU A 37 18.98 -12.71 5.46
C GLU A 37 18.80 -13.75 6.56
N THR A 38 18.00 -14.77 6.28
CA THR A 38 17.83 -15.96 7.09
C THR A 38 18.00 -17.20 6.21
N PRO A 39 18.17 -18.42 6.76
CA PRO A 39 18.33 -19.62 5.94
C PRO A 39 17.22 -19.88 4.93
N SER A 40 16.00 -19.35 5.17
CA SER A 40 14.80 -19.60 4.36
C SER A 40 14.15 -18.34 3.83
N GLY A 41 14.77 -17.16 3.97
CA GLY A 41 14.14 -15.91 3.53
C GLY A 41 14.87 -14.67 4.00
N MET A 42 14.10 -13.64 4.26
CA MET A 42 14.61 -12.32 4.62
C MET A 42 13.71 -11.67 5.66
N ILE A 43 14.31 -11.03 6.66
CA ILE A 43 13.62 -10.16 7.62
C ILE A 43 13.91 -8.71 7.27
N ASN A 44 12.91 -7.85 7.33
CA ASN A 44 13.09 -6.43 7.11
C ASN A 44 12.30 -5.56 8.11
N ALA A 45 12.84 -4.37 8.32
CA ALA A 45 12.20 -3.29 9.07
C ALA A 45 12.43 -1.96 8.32
N ILE A 46 11.97 -1.85 7.08
CA ILE A 46 12.22 -0.69 6.20
C ILE A 46 11.60 0.59 6.75
N GLY A 47 10.46 0.51 7.47
CA GLY A 47 9.80 1.69 8.03
C GLY A 47 9.11 2.57 7.00
N LEU A 48 8.54 1.97 5.96
CA LEU A 48 7.73 2.64 4.94
C LEU A 48 8.44 3.83 4.27
N GLN A 49 9.74 3.68 3.94
CA GLN A 49 10.49 4.69 3.22
C GLN A 49 9.82 5.05 1.89
N ASN A 50 9.47 6.31 1.71
CA ASN A 50 8.85 6.80 0.49
C ASN A 50 8.98 8.34 0.38
N PRO A 51 8.88 8.93 -0.82
CA PRO A 51 9.09 10.36 -1.02
C PRO A 51 7.86 11.24 -0.74
N GLY A 52 6.72 10.65 -0.34
CA GLY A 52 5.44 11.36 -0.19
C GLY A 52 4.64 11.44 -1.49
N VAL A 53 3.32 11.61 -1.35
CA VAL A 53 2.39 11.54 -2.49
C VAL A 53 2.61 12.65 -3.52
N ASP A 54 2.95 13.85 -3.10
CA ASP A 54 3.17 14.97 -4.02
C ASP A 54 4.36 14.71 -4.94
N ASP A 55 5.44 14.16 -4.41
CA ASP A 55 6.61 13.80 -5.21
C ASP A 55 6.30 12.61 -6.15
N VAL A 56 5.52 11.64 -5.69
CA VAL A 56 5.11 10.51 -6.54
C VAL A 56 4.25 11.02 -7.70
N VAL A 57 3.23 11.83 -7.46
CA VAL A 57 2.31 12.31 -8.49
C VAL A 57 3.02 13.25 -9.47
N ASN A 58 3.81 14.20 -8.97
CA ASN A 58 4.36 15.25 -9.82
C ASN A 58 5.69 14.88 -10.50
N ARG A 59 6.48 13.97 -9.94
CA ARG A 59 7.80 13.64 -10.45
C ARG A 59 7.94 12.19 -10.92
N ILE A 60 7.31 11.23 -10.23
CA ILE A 60 7.49 9.81 -10.56
C ILE A 60 6.49 9.35 -11.62
N LEU A 61 5.19 9.58 -11.42
CA LEU A 61 4.17 9.14 -12.38
C LEU A 61 4.41 9.64 -13.81
N PRO A 62 4.84 10.88 -14.05
CA PRO A 62 5.14 11.35 -15.40
C PRO A 62 6.28 10.61 -16.12
N THR A 63 7.09 9.82 -15.39
CA THR A 63 8.17 9.00 -15.96
C THR A 63 7.74 7.60 -16.35
N LEU A 64 6.51 7.21 -16.04
CA LEU A 64 5.97 5.88 -16.30
C LEU A 64 5.24 5.83 -17.64
N ASP A 65 5.37 4.72 -18.34
CA ASP A 65 4.65 4.47 -19.58
C ASP A 65 3.37 3.66 -19.29
N PHE A 66 2.23 4.36 -19.21
CA PHE A 66 0.93 3.78 -18.96
C PHE A 66 0.37 2.98 -20.15
N SER A 67 1.03 3.03 -21.32
CA SER A 67 0.65 2.22 -22.48
C SER A 67 1.17 0.79 -22.42
N GLU A 68 2.20 0.54 -21.59
CA GLU A 68 2.83 -0.78 -21.47
C GLU A 68 2.13 -1.70 -20.48
N THR A 69 1.73 -1.18 -19.34
CA THR A 69 1.08 -1.94 -18.27
C THR A 69 0.19 -1.04 -17.40
N ARG A 70 -0.56 -1.65 -16.49
CA ARG A 70 -1.35 -0.92 -15.48
C ARG A 70 -0.50 -0.57 -14.26
N TYR A 71 -0.79 0.56 -13.65
CA TYR A 71 -0.12 0.98 -12.42
C TYR A 71 -1.11 1.13 -11.27
N ILE A 72 -0.79 0.46 -10.16
CA ILE A 72 -1.58 0.46 -8.94
C ILE A 72 -0.85 1.29 -7.89
N ALA A 73 -1.46 2.36 -7.40
CA ALA A 73 -0.89 3.15 -6.31
C ALA A 73 -1.11 2.43 -4.98
N ASN A 74 -0.03 2.23 -4.20
CA ASN A 74 -0.13 1.70 -2.85
C ASN A 74 -0.22 2.87 -1.86
N VAL A 75 -1.37 3.00 -1.21
CA VAL A 75 -1.69 4.06 -0.25
C VAL A 75 -1.45 3.57 1.16
N SER A 76 -0.72 4.34 1.93
CA SER A 76 -0.45 4.10 3.35
C SER A 76 -0.63 5.39 4.14
N GLY A 77 -0.98 5.27 5.41
CA GLY A 77 -1.16 6.43 6.29
C GLY A 77 -1.08 6.04 7.76
N SER A 78 -1.04 7.03 8.62
CA SER A 78 -1.08 6.90 10.08
C SER A 78 -2.43 7.30 10.68
N THR A 79 -3.27 7.99 9.90
CA THR A 79 -4.62 8.40 10.26
C THR A 79 -5.57 8.17 9.07
N VAL A 80 -6.87 8.10 9.33
CA VAL A 80 -7.90 7.98 8.29
C VAL A 80 -7.83 9.18 7.33
N GLU A 81 -7.59 10.37 7.87
CA GLU A 81 -7.47 11.61 7.09
C GLU A 81 -6.28 11.55 6.12
N GLU A 82 -5.14 10.98 6.55
CA GLU A 82 -3.98 10.79 5.67
C GLU A 82 -4.31 9.80 4.52
N TYR A 83 -5.01 8.70 4.82
CA TYR A 83 -5.49 7.79 3.76
C TYR A 83 -6.41 8.49 2.75
N ILE A 84 -7.36 9.32 3.22
CA ILE A 84 -8.25 10.11 2.37
C ILE A 84 -7.45 11.07 1.47
N GLU A 85 -6.51 11.81 2.06
CA GLU A 85 -5.69 12.78 1.33
C GLU A 85 -4.87 12.10 0.22
N VAL A 86 -4.15 11.03 0.56
CA VAL A 86 -3.30 10.30 -0.39
C VAL A 86 -4.14 9.66 -1.49
N THR A 87 -5.29 9.04 -1.12
CA THR A 87 -6.22 8.46 -2.08
C THR A 87 -6.75 9.51 -3.07
N ARG A 88 -7.15 10.68 -2.57
CA ARG A 88 -7.67 11.77 -3.42
C ARG A 88 -6.63 12.29 -4.41
N LYS A 89 -5.38 12.42 -4.01
CA LYS A 89 -4.28 12.83 -4.90
C LYS A 89 -4.02 11.80 -5.99
N PHE A 90 -4.04 10.52 -5.66
CA PHE A 90 -3.90 9.45 -6.65
C PHE A 90 -5.15 9.32 -7.54
N ASP A 91 -6.35 9.57 -7.03
CA ASP A 91 -7.58 9.54 -7.85
C ASP A 91 -7.52 10.56 -8.99
N GLN A 92 -6.88 11.72 -8.76
CA GLN A 92 -6.68 12.78 -9.75
C GLN A 92 -5.53 12.51 -10.73
N SER A 93 -4.81 11.41 -10.60
CA SER A 93 -3.69 11.01 -11.45
C SER A 93 -4.06 9.89 -12.42
N ASP A 94 -3.14 9.51 -13.30
CA ASP A 94 -3.35 8.50 -14.35
C ASP A 94 -3.30 7.05 -13.85
N ILE A 95 -3.10 6.79 -12.56
CA ILE A 95 -3.07 5.42 -12.04
C ILE A 95 -4.38 4.67 -12.28
N ASP A 96 -4.29 3.35 -12.48
CA ASP A 96 -5.44 2.51 -12.83
C ASP A 96 -6.24 2.02 -11.61
N ALA A 97 -5.60 1.79 -10.49
CA ALA A 97 -6.22 1.28 -9.26
C ALA A 97 -5.48 1.76 -8.00
N ILE A 98 -6.12 1.60 -6.86
CA ILE A 98 -5.59 1.97 -5.55
C ILE A 98 -5.51 0.74 -4.67
N GLU A 99 -4.31 0.42 -4.17
CA GLU A 99 -4.10 -0.59 -3.13
C GLU A 99 -4.02 0.10 -1.76
N ILE A 100 -5.00 -0.13 -0.90
CA ILE A 100 -5.02 0.41 0.46
C ILE A 100 -4.23 -0.52 1.38
N ASN A 101 -3.09 -0.07 1.85
CA ASN A 101 -2.22 -0.81 2.75
C ASN A 101 -2.58 -0.51 4.21
N ILE A 102 -3.52 -1.31 4.76
CA ILE A 102 -3.97 -1.18 6.16
C ILE A 102 -3.02 -1.83 7.18
N SER A 103 -1.93 -2.42 6.71
CA SER A 103 -1.00 -3.19 7.57
C SER A 103 0.11 -2.35 8.18
N CYS A 104 0.01 -1.02 8.16
CA CYS A 104 1.05 -0.14 8.69
C CYS A 104 1.05 -0.16 10.23
N PRO A 105 2.14 -0.60 10.90
CA PRO A 105 2.16 -0.80 12.35
C PRO A 105 2.27 0.50 13.17
N ASN A 106 2.30 1.67 12.52
CA ASN A 106 2.61 2.95 13.16
C ASN A 106 1.39 3.83 13.38
N VAL A 107 0.34 3.30 14.02
CA VAL A 107 -0.80 4.14 14.42
C VAL A 107 -0.58 4.66 15.83
N LYS A 108 -0.55 5.99 15.98
CA LYS A 108 -0.42 6.65 17.30
C LYS A 108 -1.67 6.54 18.16
N GLU A 109 -2.81 6.19 17.61
CA GLU A 109 -4.05 6.01 18.35
C GLU A 109 -4.20 4.55 18.78
N GLY A 110 -3.88 4.26 20.05
CA GLY A 110 -4.18 3.00 20.70
C GLY A 110 -3.25 1.81 20.43
N GLY A 111 -2.18 1.97 19.66
CA GLY A 111 -1.16 0.92 19.47
C GLY A 111 -1.59 -0.29 18.65
N VAL A 112 -2.78 -0.29 18.07
CA VAL A 112 -3.30 -1.34 17.19
C VAL A 112 -3.15 -0.91 15.74
N ALA A 113 -2.51 -1.73 14.90
CA ALA A 113 -2.49 -1.49 13.46
C ALA A 113 -3.92 -1.55 12.90
N PHE A 114 -4.29 -0.62 12.01
CA PHE A 114 -5.64 -0.60 11.39
C PHE A 114 -6.05 -1.98 10.84
N GLY A 115 -5.11 -2.72 10.27
CA GLY A 115 -5.35 -4.04 9.70
C GLY A 115 -5.58 -5.18 10.69
N ASN A 116 -5.50 -4.93 12.00
CA ASN A 116 -5.73 -5.95 13.03
C ASN A 116 -7.13 -5.87 13.62
N ASP A 117 -7.84 -4.76 13.39
CA ASP A 117 -9.22 -4.53 13.81
C ASP A 117 -10.12 -4.44 12.57
N PRO A 118 -11.11 -5.35 12.40
CA PRO A 118 -12.00 -5.35 11.25
C PRO A 118 -12.81 -4.05 11.08
N GLU A 119 -13.24 -3.41 12.16
CA GLU A 119 -14.01 -2.16 12.11
C GLU A 119 -13.11 -1.00 11.66
N MET A 120 -11.88 -0.93 12.15
CA MET A 120 -10.92 0.10 11.74
C MET A 120 -10.49 -0.10 10.28
N SER A 121 -10.32 -1.35 9.85
CA SER A 121 -10.06 -1.69 8.45
C SER A 121 -11.19 -1.22 7.53
N ALA A 122 -12.44 -1.56 7.89
CA ALA A 122 -13.62 -1.14 7.15
C ALA A 122 -13.73 0.38 7.08
N ARG A 123 -13.53 1.08 8.20
CA ARG A 123 -13.57 2.55 8.26
C ARG A 123 -12.57 3.22 7.31
N VAL A 124 -11.34 2.70 7.21
CA VAL A 124 -10.34 3.21 6.27
C VAL A 124 -10.77 2.97 4.82
N VAL A 125 -11.26 1.76 4.51
CA VAL A 125 -11.73 1.41 3.16
C VAL A 125 -12.91 2.27 2.76
N GLU A 126 -13.92 2.41 3.61
CA GLU A 126 -15.09 3.26 3.38
C GLU A 126 -14.71 4.73 3.13
N ALA A 127 -13.81 5.27 3.95
CA ALA A 127 -13.32 6.63 3.81
C ALA A 127 -12.57 6.85 2.48
N CYS A 128 -11.76 5.89 2.05
CA CYS A 128 -11.10 5.93 0.75
C CYS A 128 -12.11 5.78 -0.39
N ARG A 129 -13.08 4.85 -0.27
CA ARG A 129 -14.13 4.65 -1.27
C ARG A 129 -14.96 5.91 -1.52
N ALA A 130 -15.20 6.70 -0.49
CA ALA A 130 -15.96 7.95 -0.61
C ALA A 130 -15.28 9.02 -1.49
N VAL A 131 -13.97 8.91 -1.74
CA VAL A 131 -13.18 9.91 -2.49
C VAL A 131 -12.59 9.40 -3.79
N THR A 132 -12.83 8.16 -4.18
CA THR A 132 -12.40 7.61 -5.47
C THR A 132 -13.44 6.71 -6.10
N LYS A 133 -13.46 6.65 -7.44
CA LYS A 133 -14.22 5.65 -8.21
C LYS A 133 -13.32 4.57 -8.82
N LYS A 134 -12.00 4.71 -8.69
CA LYS A 134 -11.04 3.72 -9.19
C LYS A 134 -11.19 2.41 -8.39
N PRO A 135 -10.82 1.26 -8.96
CA PRO A 135 -10.78 0.00 -8.22
C PRO A 135 -9.97 0.11 -6.95
N ILE A 136 -10.51 -0.40 -5.84
CA ILE A 136 -9.84 -0.49 -4.54
C ILE A 136 -9.45 -1.93 -4.26
N ILE A 137 -8.18 -2.14 -3.96
CA ILE A 137 -7.60 -3.40 -3.52
C ILE A 137 -7.16 -3.22 -2.07
N THR A 138 -7.72 -3.98 -1.13
CA THR A 138 -7.28 -3.90 0.27
C THR A 138 -6.18 -4.90 0.54
N LYS A 139 -5.00 -4.42 0.97
CA LYS A 139 -3.86 -5.27 1.33
C LYS A 139 -3.94 -5.64 2.80
N LEU A 140 -4.24 -6.92 3.05
CA LEU A 140 -4.48 -7.46 4.38
C LEU A 140 -3.18 -7.80 5.12
N SER A 141 -3.23 -7.66 6.45
CA SER A 141 -2.17 -8.10 7.35
C SER A 141 -2.33 -9.60 7.68
N PRO A 142 -1.25 -10.38 7.68
CA PRO A 142 -1.29 -11.75 8.21
C PRO A 142 -1.23 -11.80 9.74
N ASN A 143 -0.90 -10.68 10.39
CA ASN A 143 -0.62 -10.59 11.83
C ASN A 143 -1.92 -10.31 12.62
N GLN A 144 -2.94 -11.09 12.39
CA GLN A 144 -4.26 -10.96 13.00
C GLN A 144 -4.90 -12.33 13.24
N THR A 145 -5.87 -12.39 14.13
CA THR A 145 -6.50 -13.65 14.55
C THR A 145 -7.44 -14.20 13.49
N ASN A 146 -8.20 -13.34 12.81
CA ASN A 146 -9.23 -13.74 11.85
C ASN A 146 -9.23 -12.85 10.60
N ILE A 147 -8.38 -13.21 9.62
CA ILE A 147 -8.25 -12.48 8.37
C ILE A 147 -9.53 -12.51 7.52
N ALA A 148 -10.30 -13.59 7.62
CA ALA A 148 -11.55 -13.75 6.87
C ALA A 148 -12.62 -12.76 7.35
N GLU A 149 -12.72 -12.51 8.65
CA GLU A 149 -13.63 -11.51 9.20
C GLU A 149 -13.25 -10.10 8.74
N ASN A 150 -11.96 -9.79 8.81
CA ASN A 150 -11.46 -8.52 8.33
C ASN A 150 -11.76 -8.31 6.83
N ALA A 151 -11.55 -9.35 6.01
CA ALA A 151 -11.88 -9.30 4.59
C ALA A 151 -13.38 -9.04 4.36
N LYS A 152 -14.28 -9.71 5.09
CA LYS A 152 -15.73 -9.49 4.98
C LYS A 152 -16.10 -8.03 5.27
N ARG A 153 -15.57 -7.46 6.36
CA ARG A 153 -15.83 -6.07 6.72
C ARG A 153 -15.31 -5.09 5.65
N CYS A 154 -14.16 -5.39 5.03
CA CYS A 154 -13.64 -4.59 3.92
C CYS A 154 -14.50 -4.72 2.64
N ILE A 155 -15.13 -5.87 2.37
CA ILE A 155 -16.09 -6.04 1.27
C ILE A 155 -17.31 -5.15 1.50
N GLU A 156 -17.88 -5.19 2.70
CA GLU A 156 -19.02 -4.36 3.09
C GLU A 156 -18.72 -2.86 2.97
N ALA A 157 -17.46 -2.47 3.23
CA ALA A 157 -16.95 -1.11 3.10
C ALA A 157 -16.63 -0.67 1.65
N GLY A 158 -16.70 -1.58 0.67
CA GLY A 158 -16.59 -1.25 -0.76
C GLY A 158 -15.23 -1.51 -1.39
N THR A 159 -14.43 -2.47 -0.87
CA THR A 159 -13.25 -2.97 -1.60
C THR A 159 -13.68 -3.83 -2.79
N ASP A 160 -12.93 -3.72 -3.90
CA ASP A 160 -13.17 -4.51 -5.13
C ASP A 160 -12.32 -5.79 -5.17
N GLY A 161 -11.27 -5.86 -4.35
CA GLY A 161 -10.36 -7.01 -4.32
C GLY A 161 -9.40 -6.98 -3.15
N PHE A 162 -8.56 -8.01 -3.06
CA PHE A 162 -7.58 -8.15 -1.98
C PHE A 162 -6.18 -8.45 -2.49
N ALA A 163 -5.19 -7.85 -1.83
CA ALA A 163 -3.80 -8.31 -1.86
C ALA A 163 -3.50 -9.10 -0.58
N VAL A 164 -3.18 -10.36 -0.73
CA VAL A 164 -2.81 -11.25 0.37
C VAL A 164 -1.40 -11.77 0.16
N ILE A 165 -0.52 -11.42 1.05
CA ILE A 165 -0.63 -10.69 2.31
C ILE A 165 0.55 -9.72 2.46
N ASN A 166 0.49 -8.81 3.45
CA ASN A 166 1.63 -8.01 3.86
C ASN A 166 2.64 -8.90 4.63
N THR A 167 3.70 -8.29 5.16
CA THR A 167 4.79 -8.99 5.85
C THR A 167 4.31 -9.71 7.09
N LEU A 168 4.64 -11.00 7.20
CA LEU A 168 4.48 -11.76 8.44
C LEU A 168 5.53 -11.27 9.44
N MET A 169 5.11 -11.05 10.69
CA MET A 169 6.03 -10.68 11.77
C MET A 169 6.99 -11.84 12.05
N GLY A 170 8.27 -11.54 12.12
CA GLY A 170 9.33 -12.51 12.37
C GLY A 170 10.42 -11.95 13.25
N MET A 171 11.21 -12.85 13.82
CA MET A 171 12.36 -12.53 14.66
C MET A 171 13.49 -13.52 14.35
N ALA A 172 14.74 -13.02 14.33
CA ALA A 172 15.96 -13.82 14.19
C ALA A 172 16.97 -13.40 15.24
#